data_9d8c1c5ec02d9f805f669eca1e07d903
#
_entry.id   9d8c1c5ec02d9f805f669eca1e07d903
#
_cell.length_a   1.000
_cell.length_b   1.000
_cell.length_c   1.000
_cell.angle_alpha   90.00
_cell.angle_beta   90.00
_cell.angle_gamma   90.00
#
_symmetry.space_group_name_H-M   'P 1'
#
loop_
_entity.id
_entity.type
_entity.pdbx_description
1 polymer ?
#
loop_
_entity_poly.entity_id
_entity_poly.type
_entity_poly.pdbx_seq_one_letter_code
_entity_poly.pdbx_strand_id
1 'polypeptide(L)'
;TMFPAMKAVPALAGAERQPCFAPGCGFVRWDNPLPVVAAVTECVDRDGAILLARNHAWPDKMFALVTGFLERGETPEAAVAREVMEEVALEAVSVKLLGAYPFARKNEIIIGYHVQARGEIRLNEELAEYRLVRPEQLRPWPQATGLAVRDWMLARGMVVPEIAEGNLFVHADI
;
A
#
# COMPACT_ATOMS: atom_id res chain seq x y z
N THR A 1 9.08 10.07 -31.65
CA THR A 1 9.31 11.46 -31.19
C THR A 1 10.16 11.36 -29.92
N MET A 2 11.43 11.66 -30.08
CA MET A 2 12.46 11.55 -29.01
C MET A 2 12.27 12.73 -28.06
N PHE A 3 11.95 12.48 -26.81
CA PHE A 3 11.89 13.54 -25.79
C PHE A 3 13.30 14.13 -25.61
N PRO A 4 13.44 15.47 -25.54
CA PRO A 4 14.72 16.10 -25.30
C PRO A 4 15.27 15.69 -23.92
N ALA A 5 16.59 15.54 -23.84
CA ALA A 5 17.26 15.18 -22.59
C ALA A 5 16.93 16.20 -21.48
N MET A 6 16.49 15.73 -20.34
CA MET A 6 16.28 16.56 -19.14
C MET A 6 17.60 16.71 -18.39
N LYS A 7 17.96 17.93 -18.00
CA LYS A 7 19.12 18.19 -17.13
C LYS A 7 18.62 18.48 -15.72
N ALA A 8 19.32 17.93 -14.72
CA ALA A 8 19.06 18.25 -13.33
C ALA A 8 19.37 19.74 -13.06
N VAL A 9 18.49 20.41 -12.34
CA VAL A 9 18.70 21.78 -11.83
C VAL A 9 18.68 21.69 -10.31
N PRO A 10 19.69 22.27 -9.61
CA PRO A 10 19.68 22.30 -8.15
C PRO A 10 18.39 22.92 -7.64
N ALA A 11 17.70 22.23 -6.75
CA ALA A 11 16.48 22.73 -6.14
C ALA A 11 16.80 23.61 -4.93
N LEU A 12 15.97 24.59 -4.70
CA LEU A 12 15.79 25.16 -3.36
C LEU A 12 15.43 24.00 -2.40
N ALA A 13 16.30 23.75 -1.41
CA ALA A 13 16.16 22.69 -0.41
C ALA A 13 16.54 21.25 -0.81
N GLY A 14 17.51 21.03 -1.70
CA GLY A 14 18.19 19.74 -1.85
C GLY A 14 17.50 18.67 -2.69
N ALA A 15 16.31 18.92 -3.24
CA ALA A 15 15.68 18.02 -4.20
C ALA A 15 16.09 18.40 -5.64
N GLU A 16 16.53 17.43 -6.44
CA GLU A 16 16.84 17.65 -7.86
C GLU A 16 15.55 17.79 -8.68
N ARG A 17 15.41 18.91 -9.38
CA ARG A 17 14.33 19.16 -10.33
C ARG A 17 14.85 19.06 -11.75
N GLN A 18 14.09 18.46 -12.63
CA GLN A 18 14.49 18.25 -14.02
C GLN A 18 13.56 19.06 -14.96
N PRO A 19 13.96 20.28 -15.36
CA PRO A 19 13.19 21.05 -16.33
C PRO A 19 13.33 20.45 -17.74
N CYS A 20 12.26 20.56 -18.51
CA CYS A 20 12.31 20.30 -19.94
C CYS A 20 12.99 21.48 -20.65
N PHE A 21 14.01 21.19 -21.48
CA PHE A 21 14.76 22.21 -22.22
C PHE A 21 14.23 22.47 -23.64
N ALA A 22 13.12 21.84 -24.04
CA ALA A 22 12.47 22.18 -25.30
C ALA A 22 11.95 23.61 -25.26
N PRO A 23 12.18 24.43 -26.33
CA PRO A 23 11.73 25.80 -26.39
C PRO A 23 10.22 25.92 -26.10
N GLY A 24 9.84 26.77 -25.15
CA GLY A 24 8.45 27.03 -24.78
C GLY A 24 7.77 25.92 -23.94
N CYS A 25 8.48 24.85 -23.55
CA CYS A 25 7.89 23.72 -22.81
C CYS A 25 7.47 24.09 -21.38
N GLY A 26 8.31 24.77 -20.60
CA GLY A 26 8.04 25.17 -19.22
C GLY A 26 7.81 24.02 -18.23
N PHE A 27 7.82 22.74 -18.65
CA PHE A 27 7.59 21.59 -17.79
C PHE A 27 8.79 21.34 -16.84
N VAL A 28 8.48 21.04 -15.59
CA VAL A 28 9.46 20.64 -14.58
C VAL A 28 9.03 19.31 -13.97
N ARG A 29 9.91 18.30 -14.03
CA ARG A 29 9.72 17.06 -13.28
C ARG A 29 10.11 17.29 -11.82
N TRP A 30 9.19 17.13 -10.92
CA TRP A 30 9.36 17.39 -9.50
C TRP A 30 9.83 16.18 -8.72
N ASP A 31 9.79 15.01 -9.33
CA ASP A 31 10.08 13.71 -8.70
C ASP A 31 9.25 13.47 -7.42
N ASN A 32 7.98 13.87 -7.48
CA ASN A 32 7.03 13.67 -6.40
C ASN A 32 6.84 12.16 -6.14
N PRO A 33 6.63 11.74 -4.88
CA PRO A 33 6.31 10.35 -4.58
C PRO A 33 4.99 9.96 -5.25
N LEU A 34 4.93 8.72 -5.74
CA LEU A 34 3.71 8.16 -6.30
C LEU A 34 2.73 7.83 -5.18
N PRO A 35 1.44 8.23 -5.27
CA PRO A 35 0.43 7.85 -4.32
C PRO A 35 0.01 6.40 -4.54
N VAL A 36 0.04 5.61 -3.45
CA VAL A 36 -0.37 4.21 -3.41
C VAL A 36 -1.36 4.04 -2.27
N VAL A 37 -2.50 3.40 -2.54
CA VAL A 37 -3.46 3.04 -1.48
C VAL A 37 -3.14 1.66 -0.92
N ALA A 38 -3.43 1.44 0.36
CA ALA A 38 -3.22 0.16 1.03
C ALA A 38 -4.40 -0.17 1.95
N ALA A 39 -4.88 -1.42 1.92
CA ALA A 39 -6.03 -1.87 2.68
C ALA A 39 -5.64 -2.85 3.80
N VAL A 40 -5.83 -2.45 5.06
CA VAL A 40 -6.01 -3.41 6.15
C VAL A 40 -7.42 -3.97 6.00
N THR A 41 -7.54 -5.08 5.26
CA THR A 41 -8.82 -5.69 4.88
C THR A 41 -9.33 -6.61 5.97
N GLU A 42 -10.34 -6.17 6.70
CA GLU A 42 -11.05 -6.95 7.73
C GLU A 42 -12.23 -7.67 7.10
N CYS A 43 -12.19 -8.99 7.04
CA CYS A 43 -13.28 -9.82 6.51
C CYS A 43 -14.37 -9.98 7.55
N VAL A 44 -15.43 -9.16 7.47
CA VAL A 44 -16.50 -9.11 8.49
C VAL A 44 -17.38 -10.36 8.51
N ASP A 45 -17.40 -11.14 7.45
CA ASP A 45 -18.08 -12.43 7.31
C ASP A 45 -17.19 -13.64 7.69
N ARG A 46 -15.97 -13.37 8.22
CA ARG A 46 -14.96 -14.36 8.66
C ARG A 46 -14.35 -13.96 10.00
N ASP A 47 -15.20 -13.72 10.98
CA ASP A 47 -14.81 -13.36 12.36
C ASP A 47 -13.82 -12.20 12.47
N GLY A 48 -13.85 -11.26 11.50
CA GLY A 48 -12.96 -10.11 11.48
C GLY A 48 -11.49 -10.44 11.15
N ALA A 49 -11.24 -11.58 10.52
CA ALA A 49 -9.89 -11.95 10.09
C ALA A 49 -9.34 -10.94 9.08
N ILE A 50 -8.04 -10.64 9.18
CA ILE A 50 -7.34 -9.74 8.29
C ILE A 50 -6.78 -10.53 7.12
N LEU A 51 -7.12 -10.08 5.90
CA LEU A 51 -6.61 -10.66 4.68
C LEU A 51 -5.22 -10.10 4.37
N LEU A 52 -4.28 -11.01 4.18
CA LEU A 52 -2.97 -10.73 3.61
C LEU A 52 -2.81 -11.52 2.32
N ALA A 53 -2.18 -10.94 1.33
CA ALA A 53 -1.98 -11.56 0.02
C ALA A 53 -0.50 -11.61 -0.35
N ARG A 54 -0.14 -12.57 -1.21
CA ARG A 54 1.19 -12.75 -1.77
C ARG A 54 1.15 -12.62 -3.30
N ASN A 55 1.92 -11.71 -3.83
CA ASN A 55 2.10 -11.58 -5.28
C ASN A 55 2.99 -12.71 -5.81
N HIS A 56 2.74 -13.19 -7.04
CA HIS A 56 3.54 -14.22 -7.70
C HIS A 56 5.04 -13.88 -7.79
N ALA A 57 5.37 -12.58 -7.91
CA ALA A 57 6.75 -12.13 -7.99
C ALA A 57 7.50 -12.10 -6.65
N TRP A 58 6.81 -12.36 -5.52
CA TRP A 58 7.42 -12.30 -4.21
C TRP A 58 7.89 -13.68 -3.73
N PRO A 59 8.90 -13.72 -2.84
CA PRO A 59 9.33 -14.97 -2.21
C PRO A 59 8.17 -15.68 -1.50
N ASP A 60 8.27 -17.01 -1.42
CA ASP A 60 7.34 -17.80 -0.60
C ASP A 60 7.34 -17.29 0.84
N LYS A 61 6.14 -17.33 1.47
CA LYS A 61 5.89 -16.84 2.84
C LYS A 61 5.93 -15.30 3.01
N MET A 62 6.05 -14.52 1.95
CA MET A 62 5.99 -13.08 2.01
C MET A 62 4.57 -12.58 1.73
N PHE A 63 3.84 -12.21 2.77
CA PHE A 63 2.48 -11.69 2.67
C PHE A 63 2.44 -10.21 3.05
N ALA A 64 1.59 -9.44 2.38
CA ALA A 64 1.37 -8.03 2.66
C ALA A 64 -0.10 -7.64 2.47
N LEU A 65 -0.40 -6.37 2.70
CA LEU A 65 -1.72 -5.81 2.41
C LEU A 65 -1.96 -5.75 0.89
N VAL A 66 -3.23 -5.76 0.49
CA VAL A 66 -3.67 -5.35 -0.85
C VAL A 66 -3.29 -3.89 -1.06
N THR A 67 -2.67 -3.59 -2.20
CA THR A 67 -2.19 -2.24 -2.53
C THR A 67 -2.36 -1.95 -4.00
N GLY A 68 -2.61 -0.68 -4.34
CA GLY A 68 -2.63 -0.27 -5.74
C GLY A 68 -2.35 1.21 -5.92
N PHE A 69 -2.10 1.61 -7.16
CA PHE A 69 -1.87 3.00 -7.49
C PHE A 69 -3.18 3.78 -7.52
N LEU A 70 -3.09 5.02 -7.02
CA LEU A 70 -4.18 5.98 -7.21
C LEU A 70 -4.24 6.38 -8.69
N GLU A 71 -5.39 6.18 -9.32
CA GLU A 71 -5.60 6.54 -10.71
C GLU A 71 -6.12 7.97 -10.89
N ARG A 72 -6.01 8.47 -12.12
CA ARG A 72 -6.46 9.82 -12.44
C ARG A 72 -7.98 9.95 -12.29
N GLY A 73 -8.39 10.87 -11.43
CA GLY A 73 -9.79 11.27 -11.28
C GLY A 73 -10.57 10.48 -10.25
N GLU A 74 -9.93 9.52 -9.55
CA GLU A 74 -10.55 8.86 -8.41
C GLU A 74 -10.11 9.46 -7.07
N THR A 75 -10.90 9.24 -6.02
CA THR A 75 -10.50 9.53 -4.64
C THR A 75 -9.72 8.35 -4.06
N PRO A 76 -8.82 8.55 -3.07
CA PRO A 76 -8.11 7.45 -2.44
C PRO A 76 -9.02 6.39 -1.81
N GLU A 77 -10.22 6.78 -1.32
CA GLU A 77 -11.23 5.86 -0.80
C GLU A 77 -11.82 4.97 -1.90
N ALA A 78 -12.11 5.57 -3.06
CA ALA A 78 -12.59 4.81 -4.22
C ALA A 78 -11.50 3.86 -4.75
N ALA A 79 -10.25 4.33 -4.82
CA ALA A 79 -9.11 3.53 -5.24
C ALA A 79 -8.93 2.30 -4.37
N VAL A 80 -8.89 2.45 -3.03
CA VAL A 80 -8.67 1.32 -2.13
C VAL A 80 -9.82 0.30 -2.19
N ALA A 81 -11.06 0.75 -2.37
CA ALA A 81 -12.20 -0.14 -2.54
C ALA A 81 -12.15 -0.90 -3.89
N ARG A 82 -11.72 -0.22 -4.96
CA ARG A 82 -11.49 -0.82 -6.29
C ARG A 82 -10.40 -1.89 -6.21
N GLU A 83 -9.25 -1.60 -5.61
CA GLU A 83 -8.14 -2.55 -5.48
C GLU A 83 -8.55 -3.81 -4.69
N VAL A 84 -9.30 -3.65 -3.60
CA VAL A 84 -9.83 -4.79 -2.84
C VAL A 84 -10.79 -5.63 -3.70
N MET A 85 -11.62 -5.00 -4.52
CA MET A 85 -12.51 -5.71 -5.43
C MET A 85 -11.74 -6.39 -6.57
N GLU A 86 -10.75 -5.73 -7.17
CA GLU A 86 -10.00 -6.24 -8.32
C GLU A 86 -9.03 -7.36 -7.93
N GLU A 87 -8.33 -7.22 -6.80
CA GLU A 87 -7.31 -8.20 -6.40
C GLU A 87 -7.88 -9.42 -5.67
N VAL A 88 -8.92 -9.24 -4.85
CA VAL A 88 -9.44 -10.31 -3.98
C VAL A 88 -10.95 -10.54 -4.07
N ALA A 89 -11.66 -9.82 -4.95
CA ALA A 89 -13.10 -9.90 -5.23
C ALA A 89 -14.00 -9.66 -3.98
N LEU A 90 -13.53 -8.90 -2.99
CA LEU A 90 -14.33 -8.55 -1.82
C LEU A 90 -15.02 -7.20 -2.00
N GLU A 91 -16.29 -7.14 -1.59
CA GLU A 91 -17.06 -5.90 -1.51
C GLU A 91 -16.66 -5.10 -0.26
N ALA A 92 -16.13 -3.89 -0.44
CA ALA A 92 -15.86 -2.96 0.66
C ALA A 92 -17.19 -2.40 1.21
N VAL A 93 -17.47 -2.63 2.49
CA VAL A 93 -18.68 -2.13 3.17
C VAL A 93 -18.39 -0.92 4.05
N SER A 94 -17.13 -0.70 4.41
CA SER A 94 -16.65 0.47 5.15
C SER A 94 -15.19 0.75 4.80
N VAL A 95 -14.85 2.01 4.59
CA VAL A 95 -13.49 2.48 4.31
C VAL A 95 -13.17 3.62 5.27
N LYS A 96 -12.09 3.47 6.07
CA LYS A 96 -11.68 4.46 7.06
C LYS A 96 -10.18 4.73 6.94
N LEU A 97 -9.81 5.99 6.75
CA LEU A 97 -8.39 6.41 6.70
C LEU A 97 -7.67 6.09 8.01
N LEU A 98 -6.49 5.49 7.90
CA LEU A 98 -5.55 5.28 9.02
C LEU A 98 -4.46 6.34 9.03
N GLY A 99 -3.87 6.63 7.87
CA GLY A 99 -2.81 7.61 7.76
C GLY A 99 -2.07 7.56 6.42
N ALA A 100 -1.04 8.39 6.33
CA ALA A 100 -0.14 8.42 5.17
C ALA A 100 1.29 8.10 5.63
N TYR A 101 1.96 7.19 4.93
CA TYR A 101 3.23 6.61 5.33
C TYR A 101 4.25 6.70 4.19
N PRO A 102 5.45 7.27 4.43
CA PRO A 102 6.47 7.33 3.40
C PRO A 102 7.05 5.94 3.10
N PHE A 103 7.26 5.65 1.82
CA PHE A 103 8.04 4.52 1.36
C PHE A 103 9.18 5.01 0.46
N ALA A 104 10.20 5.61 1.09
CA ALA A 104 11.30 6.29 0.40
C ALA A 104 12.04 5.40 -0.60
N ARG A 105 12.16 4.09 -0.33
CA ARG A 105 12.86 3.13 -1.20
C ARG A 105 12.25 3.03 -2.60
N LYS A 106 10.93 3.25 -2.73
CA LYS A 106 10.23 3.23 -4.02
C LYS A 106 9.77 4.62 -4.48
N ASN A 107 10.09 5.67 -3.73
CA ASN A 107 9.54 7.01 -3.94
C ASN A 107 7.99 6.98 -3.99
N GLU A 108 7.39 6.36 -3.00
CA GLU A 108 5.94 6.22 -2.84
C GLU A 108 5.47 6.84 -1.53
N ILE A 109 4.21 7.29 -1.52
CA ILE A 109 3.46 7.61 -0.31
C ILE A 109 2.28 6.64 -0.20
N ILE A 110 2.27 5.85 0.89
CA ILE A 110 1.22 4.87 1.14
C ILE A 110 0.09 5.54 1.91
N ILE A 111 -1.11 5.57 1.34
CA ILE A 111 -2.32 6.05 2.00
C ILE A 111 -3.04 4.80 2.54
N GLY A 112 -2.89 4.56 3.83
CA GLY A 112 -3.41 3.36 4.50
C GLY A 112 -4.85 3.50 4.93
N TYR A 113 -5.66 2.50 4.67
CA TYR A 113 -7.07 2.42 5.06
C TYR A 113 -7.36 1.15 5.83
N HIS A 114 -8.27 1.24 6.80
CA HIS A 114 -9.01 0.10 7.32
C HIS A 114 -10.22 -0.10 6.43
N VAL A 115 -10.30 -1.26 5.78
CA VAL A 115 -11.39 -1.64 4.89
C VAL A 115 -12.12 -2.83 5.48
N GLN A 116 -13.37 -2.64 5.89
CA GLN A 116 -14.25 -3.75 6.21
C GLN A 116 -14.84 -4.29 4.90
N ALA A 117 -14.67 -5.57 4.65
CA ALA A 117 -15.08 -6.18 3.39
C ALA A 117 -15.73 -7.55 3.63
N ARG A 118 -16.52 -8.01 2.65
CA ARG A 118 -17.22 -9.30 2.67
C ARG A 118 -17.31 -9.87 1.26
N GLY A 119 -17.61 -11.14 1.15
CA GLY A 119 -17.85 -11.83 -0.11
C GLY A 119 -16.96 -13.05 -0.30
N GLU A 120 -17.04 -13.70 -1.43
CA GLU A 120 -16.21 -14.83 -1.78
C GLU A 120 -14.83 -14.36 -2.25
N ILE A 121 -13.76 -14.78 -1.58
CA ILE A 121 -12.39 -14.41 -1.96
C ILE A 121 -12.00 -15.13 -3.25
N ARG A 122 -11.66 -14.35 -4.26
CA ARG A 122 -11.12 -14.82 -5.54
C ARG A 122 -9.94 -13.93 -5.91
N LEU A 123 -8.77 -14.55 -6.05
CA LEU A 123 -7.56 -13.83 -6.41
C LEU A 123 -7.55 -13.52 -7.90
N ASN A 124 -7.01 -12.36 -8.26
CA ASN A 124 -6.69 -12.02 -9.64
C ASN A 124 -5.41 -12.73 -10.13
N GLU A 125 -4.96 -12.43 -11.34
CA GLU A 125 -3.78 -13.05 -11.96
C GLU A 125 -2.45 -12.65 -11.31
N GLU A 126 -2.40 -11.57 -10.54
CA GLU A 126 -1.19 -11.09 -9.88
C GLU A 126 -0.91 -11.79 -8.56
N LEU A 127 -1.95 -12.26 -7.89
CA LEU A 127 -1.86 -12.86 -6.57
C LEU A 127 -1.79 -14.38 -6.63
N ALA A 128 -0.82 -14.94 -5.93
CA ALA A 128 -0.58 -16.37 -5.87
C ALA A 128 -1.33 -17.06 -4.73
N GLU A 129 -1.50 -16.37 -3.61
CA GLU A 129 -2.00 -16.95 -2.36
C GLU A 129 -2.53 -15.85 -1.45
N TYR A 130 -3.50 -16.17 -0.61
CA TYR A 130 -3.93 -15.31 0.49
C TYR A 130 -3.93 -16.06 1.82
N ARG A 131 -3.91 -15.30 2.90
CA ARG A 131 -4.09 -15.79 4.27
C ARG A 131 -5.07 -14.95 5.02
N LEU A 132 -5.86 -15.60 5.87
CA LEU A 132 -6.72 -14.96 6.84
C LEU A 132 -6.05 -15.07 8.21
N VAL A 133 -5.65 -13.93 8.74
CA VAL A 133 -4.92 -13.85 10.01
C VAL A 133 -5.83 -13.23 11.06
N ARG A 134 -5.98 -13.90 12.20
CA ARG A 134 -6.72 -13.31 13.31
C ARG A 134 -6.02 -12.03 13.81
N PRO A 135 -6.76 -10.99 14.19
CA PRO A 135 -6.17 -9.73 14.65
C PRO A 135 -5.06 -9.91 15.70
N GLU A 136 -5.22 -10.83 16.64
CA GLU A 136 -4.27 -11.09 17.73
C GLU A 136 -2.96 -11.74 17.24
N GLN A 137 -3.00 -12.39 16.10
CA GLN A 137 -1.85 -13.06 15.47
C GLN A 137 -1.14 -12.15 14.46
N LEU A 138 -1.77 -11.02 14.10
CA LEU A 138 -1.19 -10.08 13.15
C LEU A 138 0.11 -9.49 13.69
N ARG A 139 1.11 -9.38 12.82
CA ARG A 139 2.43 -8.83 13.15
C ARG A 139 2.75 -7.72 12.17
N PRO A 140 2.84 -6.45 12.61
CA PRO A 140 3.24 -5.37 11.73
C PRO A 140 4.72 -5.50 11.35
N TRP A 141 5.10 -4.92 10.22
CA TRP A 141 6.49 -4.82 9.76
C TRP A 141 6.93 -3.36 9.74
N PRO A 142 8.27 -3.07 9.78
CA PRO A 142 8.79 -1.76 10.19
C PRO A 142 8.68 -0.65 9.13
N GLN A 143 8.09 -0.91 7.97
CA GLN A 143 8.04 0.07 6.88
C GLN A 143 6.75 0.00 6.07
N ALA A 144 6.48 1.06 5.30
CA ALA A 144 5.40 1.15 4.33
C ALA A 144 4.05 0.70 4.91
N THR A 145 3.43 -0.31 4.31
CA THR A 145 2.12 -0.83 4.71
C THR A 145 2.09 -1.44 6.12
N GLY A 146 3.24 -1.89 6.67
CA GLY A 146 3.32 -2.38 8.05
C GLY A 146 3.04 -1.31 9.10
N LEU A 147 3.33 -0.04 8.77
CA LEU A 147 3.00 1.10 9.65
C LEU A 147 1.48 1.31 9.73
N ALA A 148 0.76 1.08 8.64
CA ALA A 148 -0.71 1.13 8.64
C ALA A 148 -1.30 0.00 9.50
N VAL A 149 -0.73 -1.21 9.44
CA VAL A 149 -1.12 -2.33 10.32
C VAL A 149 -0.90 -1.97 11.78
N ARG A 150 0.27 -1.41 12.12
CA ARG A 150 0.58 -0.96 13.48
C ARG A 150 -0.46 0.05 13.99
N ASP A 151 -0.74 1.08 13.22
CA ASP A 151 -1.65 2.15 13.62
C ASP A 151 -3.10 1.64 13.72
N TRP A 152 -3.50 0.69 12.86
CA TRP A 152 -4.77 0.00 12.98
C TRP A 152 -4.89 -0.80 14.29
N MET A 153 -3.82 -1.53 14.69
CA MET A 153 -3.79 -2.26 15.96
C MET A 153 -3.87 -1.31 17.16
N LEU A 154 -3.10 -0.22 17.15
CA LEU A 154 -3.09 0.79 18.22
C LEU A 154 -4.47 1.45 18.38
N ALA A 155 -5.13 1.80 17.27
CA ALA A 155 -6.47 2.38 17.31
C ALA A 155 -7.54 1.45 17.91
N ARG A 156 -7.27 0.15 17.98
CA ARG A 156 -8.11 -0.88 18.63
C ARG A 156 -7.69 -1.21 20.06
N GLY A 157 -6.68 -0.52 20.59
CA GLY A 157 -6.14 -0.81 21.94
C GLY A 157 -5.39 -2.13 22.03
N MET A 158 -4.95 -2.69 20.88
CA MET A 158 -4.20 -3.94 20.83
C MET A 158 -2.74 -3.71 21.22
N VAL A 159 -2.12 -4.72 21.82
CA VAL A 159 -0.67 -4.72 22.06
C VAL A 159 0.03 -4.95 20.72
N VAL A 160 0.86 -3.99 20.32
CA VAL A 160 1.71 -4.14 19.14
C VAL A 160 2.97 -4.89 19.53
N PRO A 161 3.24 -6.06 18.95
CA PRO A 161 4.49 -6.78 19.20
C PRO A 161 5.69 -5.94 18.77
N GLU A 162 6.81 -6.09 19.48
CA GLU A 162 8.06 -5.46 19.09
C GLU A 162 8.48 -5.92 17.69
N ILE A 163 8.73 -4.98 16.79
CA ILE A 163 9.11 -5.26 15.42
C ILE A 163 10.60 -5.57 15.43
N ALA A 164 10.98 -6.82 15.19
CA ALA A 164 12.38 -7.20 15.08
C ALA A 164 13.03 -6.48 13.89
N GLU A 165 14.15 -5.80 14.12
CA GLU A 165 14.96 -5.21 13.06
C GLU A 165 15.39 -6.31 12.09
N GLY A 166 15.04 -6.17 10.80
CA GLY A 166 15.35 -7.14 9.74
C GLY A 166 14.18 -7.90 9.17
N ASN A 167 13.04 -7.98 9.83
CA ASN A 167 11.82 -8.55 9.26
C ASN A 167 11.09 -7.50 8.40
N LEU A 168 11.42 -7.46 7.12
CA LEU A 168 10.81 -6.54 6.16
C LEU A 168 9.36 -6.90 5.79
N PHE A 169 8.90 -8.11 6.17
CA PHE A 169 7.60 -8.65 5.78
C PHE A 169 7.11 -9.65 6.81
N VAL A 170 5.80 -9.94 6.83
CA VAL A 170 5.24 -11.01 7.64
C VAL A 170 5.77 -12.35 7.10
N HIS A 171 6.70 -12.95 7.84
CA HIS A 171 7.00 -14.37 7.64
C HIS A 171 5.88 -15.15 8.29
N ALA A 172 5.14 -15.87 7.48
CA ALA A 172 4.05 -16.68 7.97
C ALA A 172 4.57 -18.02 8.49
N ASP A 173 5.10 -18.00 9.69
CA ASP A 173 5.20 -19.18 10.56
C ASP A 173 4.04 -19.14 11.58
N ILE A 174 2.80 -18.99 11.04
CA ILE A 174 1.56 -19.05 11.81
C ILE A 174 0.72 -20.22 11.28
#